data_8c1c47f218b6124e155aa1c40907a2b1
#
_entry.id   8c1c47f218b6124e155aa1c40907a2b1
#
_cell.length_a   1.000
_cell.length_b   1.000
_cell.length_c   1.000
_cell.angle_alpha   90.00
_cell.angle_beta   90.00
_cell.angle_gamma   90.00
#
_symmetry.space_group_name_H-M   'P 1'
#
loop_
_entity.id
_entity.type
_entity.pdbx_description
1 polymer ?
#
loop_
_entity_poly.entity_id
_entity_poly.type
_entity_poly.pdbx_seq_one_letter_code
_entity_poly.pdbx_strand_id
1 'polypeptide(L)'
;MIKLFYVTDIHGSNVCYRKFLNALPIYGVDVAVLNGDLLGKVLIPMVEKPGGGWECHLMGMYTEMNTEQELADVKKIIENAGYYWVHQTREEFEATKADPKQIDKLFKHAAYERIQEWLELADERLEGKSHEMYICPGNDDWWEVDDMISCMKVIKPCDNMVVDL
;
A
#
# COMPACT_ATOMS: atom_id res chain seq x y z
N MET A 1 -9.98 -28.53 12.66
CA MET A 1 -10.80 -27.61 11.81
C MET A 1 -9.91 -26.43 11.44
N ILE A 2 -9.66 -26.21 10.15
CA ILE A 2 -8.83 -25.09 9.65
C ILE A 2 -9.69 -23.83 9.67
N LYS A 3 -9.12 -22.74 10.21
CA LYS A 3 -9.73 -21.40 10.19
C LYS A 3 -9.11 -20.59 9.08
N LEU A 4 -9.88 -20.31 8.03
CA LEU A 4 -9.50 -19.46 6.92
C LEU A 4 -10.00 -18.04 7.15
N PHE A 5 -9.13 -17.04 6.94
CA PHE A 5 -9.47 -15.63 6.92
C PHE A 5 -9.22 -15.06 5.53
N TYR A 6 -10.29 -14.65 4.87
CA TYR A 6 -10.26 -14.15 3.50
C TYR A 6 -10.61 -12.67 3.46
N VAL A 7 -9.79 -11.88 2.80
CA VAL A 7 -9.97 -10.43 2.60
C VAL A 7 -9.65 -10.09 1.15
N THR A 8 -10.32 -9.10 0.59
CA THR A 8 -10.14 -8.58 -0.77
C THR A 8 -10.28 -7.07 -0.79
N ASP A 9 -9.86 -6.41 -1.87
CA ASP A 9 -10.16 -5.00 -2.18
C ASP A 9 -9.67 -4.01 -1.10
N ILE A 10 -8.44 -4.13 -0.65
CA ILE A 10 -7.89 -3.22 0.37
C ILE A 10 -7.38 -1.89 -0.21
N HIS A 11 -7.23 -1.83 -1.54
CA HIS A 11 -6.94 -0.62 -2.32
C HIS A 11 -5.89 0.32 -1.69
N GLY A 12 -4.71 -0.19 -1.39
CA GLY A 12 -3.58 0.59 -0.87
C GLY A 12 -3.70 1.02 0.60
N SER A 13 -4.75 0.63 1.32
CA SER A 13 -5.03 1.10 2.67
C SER A 13 -4.14 0.47 3.74
N ASN A 14 -3.22 1.26 4.31
CA ASN A 14 -2.34 0.81 5.38
C ASN A 14 -3.11 0.33 6.62
N VAL A 15 -4.20 0.98 6.96
CA VAL A 15 -5.01 0.57 8.12
C VAL A 15 -5.72 -0.75 7.88
N CYS A 16 -6.22 -1.01 6.67
CA CYS A 16 -6.85 -2.27 6.31
C CYS A 16 -5.84 -3.41 6.32
N TYR A 17 -4.68 -3.21 5.70
CA TYR A 17 -3.62 -4.20 5.68
C TYR A 17 -3.11 -4.57 7.09
N ARG A 18 -2.84 -3.56 7.93
CA ARG A 18 -2.41 -3.80 9.32
C ARG A 18 -3.48 -4.51 10.16
N LYS A 19 -4.76 -4.20 9.95
CA LYS A 19 -5.87 -4.92 10.60
C LYS A 19 -5.95 -6.36 10.12
N PHE A 20 -5.76 -6.61 8.83
CA PHE A 20 -5.69 -7.95 8.26
C PHE A 20 -4.60 -8.78 8.95
N LEU A 21 -3.36 -8.29 9.01
CA LEU A 21 -2.26 -8.98 9.69
C LEU A 21 -2.53 -9.20 11.19
N ASN A 22 -3.10 -8.20 11.87
CA ASN A 22 -3.40 -8.30 13.29
C ASN A 22 -4.51 -9.31 13.59
N ALA A 23 -5.41 -9.57 12.64
CA ALA A 23 -6.49 -10.53 12.80
C ALA A 23 -5.98 -11.97 12.95
N LEU A 24 -4.85 -12.33 12.35
CA LEU A 24 -4.33 -13.69 12.36
C LEU A 24 -4.12 -14.21 13.77
N PRO A 25 -3.30 -13.58 14.62
CA PRO A 25 -3.13 -14.06 16.00
C PRO A 25 -4.37 -13.83 16.87
N ILE A 26 -5.13 -12.74 16.66
CA ILE A 26 -6.31 -12.41 17.49
C ILE A 26 -7.41 -13.45 17.36
N TYR A 27 -7.68 -13.92 16.14
CA TYR A 27 -8.73 -14.90 15.86
C TYR A 27 -8.21 -16.34 15.77
N GLY A 28 -6.90 -16.55 15.92
CA GLY A 28 -6.26 -17.86 15.77
C GLY A 28 -6.53 -18.43 14.38
N VAL A 29 -6.23 -17.64 13.37
CA VAL A 29 -6.36 -17.99 11.95
C VAL A 29 -5.24 -18.93 11.56
N ASP A 30 -5.55 -20.04 10.89
CA ASP A 30 -4.54 -20.95 10.37
C ASP A 30 -4.04 -20.49 9.00
N VAL A 31 -4.97 -20.06 8.14
CA VAL A 31 -4.69 -19.65 6.75
C VAL A 31 -5.31 -18.28 6.47
N ALA A 32 -4.50 -17.34 6.01
CA ALA A 32 -4.95 -16.02 5.57
C ALA A 32 -4.81 -15.89 4.05
N VAL A 33 -5.83 -15.34 3.40
CA VAL A 33 -5.83 -15.05 1.97
C VAL A 33 -6.18 -13.59 1.76
N LEU A 34 -5.28 -12.88 1.09
CA LEU A 34 -5.52 -11.53 0.60
C LEU A 34 -5.62 -11.57 -0.91
N ASN A 35 -6.84 -11.38 -1.44
CA ASN A 35 -7.15 -11.67 -2.83
C ASN A 35 -7.67 -10.44 -3.58
N GLY A 36 -6.83 -9.92 -4.44
CA GLY A 36 -7.15 -8.88 -5.41
C GLY A 36 -7.24 -7.46 -4.88
N ASP A 37 -7.05 -6.56 -5.80
CA ASP A 37 -7.17 -5.11 -5.65
C ASP A 37 -6.37 -4.59 -4.45
N LEU A 38 -5.08 -4.92 -4.46
CA LEU A 38 -4.12 -4.54 -3.44
C LEU A 38 -3.74 -3.06 -3.56
N LEU A 39 -3.62 -2.59 -4.81
CA LEU A 39 -3.11 -1.25 -5.11
C LEU A 39 -4.17 -0.17 -4.92
N GLY A 40 -3.73 0.99 -4.41
CA GLY A 40 -4.52 2.22 -4.39
C GLY A 40 -4.59 2.88 -5.78
N LYS A 41 -5.44 3.90 -5.91
CA LYS A 41 -5.75 4.53 -7.22
C LYS A 41 -5.41 6.02 -7.29
N VAL A 42 -4.87 6.61 -6.23
CA VAL A 42 -4.67 8.07 -6.15
C VAL A 42 -3.28 8.39 -5.64
N LEU A 43 -2.60 9.30 -6.34
CA LEU A 43 -1.34 9.90 -5.91
C LEU A 43 -1.58 11.36 -5.50
N ILE A 44 -1.16 11.73 -4.32
CA ILE A 44 -1.27 13.08 -3.76
C ILE A 44 0.11 13.75 -3.80
N PRO A 45 0.32 14.77 -4.61
CA PRO A 45 1.54 15.57 -4.56
C PRO A 45 1.53 16.45 -3.30
N MET A 46 2.59 16.35 -2.51
CA MET A 46 2.87 17.21 -1.36
C MET A 46 3.93 18.22 -1.78
N VAL A 47 3.50 19.45 -2.05
CA VAL A 47 4.30 20.48 -2.69
C VAL A 47 4.91 21.42 -1.67
N GLU A 48 6.19 21.69 -1.79
CA GLU A 48 6.88 22.66 -0.94
C GLU A 48 6.37 24.09 -1.16
N LYS A 49 6.14 24.82 -0.07
CA LYS A 49 5.71 26.22 -0.10
C LYS A 49 6.92 27.17 -0.12
N PRO A 50 6.81 28.30 -0.83
CA PRO A 50 7.79 29.38 -0.68
C PRO A 50 7.79 29.92 0.75
N GLY A 51 8.77 29.70 1.53
CA GLY A 51 8.83 30.12 2.94
C GLY A 51 8.72 28.99 3.95
N GLY A 52 8.64 27.75 3.47
CA GLY A 52 8.69 26.55 4.28
C GLY A 52 7.31 25.90 4.48
N GLY A 53 7.37 24.61 4.84
CA GLY A 53 6.18 23.76 4.93
C GLY A 53 5.72 23.22 3.58
N TRP A 54 4.57 22.57 3.60
CA TRP A 54 4.01 21.85 2.45
C TRP A 54 2.54 22.17 2.26
N GLU A 55 2.05 21.89 1.07
CA GLU A 55 0.62 21.96 0.74
C GLU A 55 0.21 20.78 -0.13
N CYS A 56 -1.05 20.38 -0.06
CA CYS A 56 -1.63 19.39 -0.95
C CYS A 56 -3.14 19.60 -1.12
N HIS A 57 -3.72 18.92 -2.10
CA HIS A 57 -5.17 18.74 -2.21
C HIS A 57 -5.54 17.33 -1.80
N LEU A 58 -6.22 17.19 -0.69
CA LEU A 58 -6.64 15.90 -0.14
C LEU A 58 -8.16 15.83 -0.06
N MET A 59 -8.78 14.84 -0.73
CA MET A 59 -10.25 14.66 -0.71
C MET A 59 -11.05 15.92 -1.05
N GLY A 60 -10.56 16.70 -2.02
CA GLY A 60 -11.19 17.93 -2.47
C GLY A 60 -10.93 19.16 -1.58
N MET A 61 -10.16 19.04 -0.51
CA MET A 61 -9.78 20.12 0.37
C MET A 61 -8.32 20.53 0.19
N TYR A 62 -8.07 21.82 0.16
CA TYR A 62 -6.71 22.35 0.26
C TYR A 62 -6.21 22.22 1.69
N THR A 63 -5.03 21.66 1.86
CA THR A 63 -4.43 21.37 3.16
C THR A 63 -3.00 21.91 3.22
N GLU A 64 -2.69 22.69 4.23
CA GLU A 64 -1.34 23.18 4.51
C GLU A 64 -0.74 22.47 5.71
N MET A 65 0.56 22.22 5.64
CA MET A 65 1.36 21.65 6.72
C MET A 65 2.57 22.56 6.96
N ASN A 66 2.70 23.07 8.17
CA ASN A 66 3.76 24.01 8.53
C ASN A 66 4.81 23.40 9.45
N THR A 67 4.56 22.18 9.94
CA THR A 67 5.45 21.41 10.79
C THR A 67 5.63 19.99 10.29
N GLU A 68 6.73 19.35 10.64
CA GLU A 68 6.97 17.93 10.35
C GLU A 68 5.90 17.02 10.95
N GLN A 69 5.35 17.38 12.12
CA GLN A 69 4.28 16.61 12.74
C GLN A 69 2.99 16.67 11.91
N GLU A 70 2.58 17.85 11.46
CA GLU A 70 1.42 18.00 10.58
C GLU A 70 1.60 17.26 9.27
N LEU A 71 2.81 17.30 8.70
CA LEU A 71 3.16 16.54 7.51
C LEU A 71 3.02 15.02 7.74
N ALA A 72 3.54 14.52 8.85
CA ALA A 72 3.43 13.10 9.20
C ALA A 72 1.97 12.66 9.43
N ASP A 73 1.17 13.50 10.05
CA ASP A 73 -0.25 13.23 10.30
C ASP A 73 -1.04 13.18 8.98
N VAL A 74 -0.79 14.11 8.06
CA VAL A 74 -1.43 14.12 6.74
C VAL A 74 -1.00 12.92 5.90
N LYS A 75 0.28 12.56 5.88
CA LYS A 75 0.77 11.34 5.23
C LYS A 75 0.03 10.10 5.72
N LYS A 76 -0.12 9.98 7.03
CA LYS A 76 -0.85 8.86 7.65
C LYS A 76 -2.32 8.81 7.24
N ILE A 77 -2.97 9.96 7.10
CA ILE A 77 -4.35 10.04 6.60
C ILE A 77 -4.42 9.55 5.14
N ILE A 78 -3.51 10.01 4.29
CA ILE A 78 -3.40 9.61 2.88
C ILE A 78 -3.22 8.09 2.78
N GLU A 79 -2.26 7.53 3.49
CA GLU A 79 -1.96 6.12 3.49
C GLU A 79 -3.10 5.24 4.02
N ASN A 80 -3.78 5.68 5.06
CA ASN A 80 -4.93 4.97 5.61
C ASN A 80 -6.14 5.00 4.66
N ALA A 81 -6.27 6.06 3.86
CA ALA A 81 -7.29 6.15 2.83
C ALA A 81 -6.98 5.29 1.58
N GLY A 82 -5.80 4.67 1.52
CA GLY A 82 -5.38 3.88 0.36
C GLY A 82 -4.76 4.71 -0.75
N TYR A 83 -4.36 5.94 -0.46
CA TYR A 83 -3.70 6.81 -1.41
C TYR A 83 -2.18 6.78 -1.22
N TYR A 84 -1.47 7.23 -2.25
CA TYR A 84 -0.03 7.44 -2.21
C TYR A 84 0.28 8.92 -2.13
N TRP A 85 1.49 9.26 -1.71
CA TRP A 85 1.97 10.63 -1.70
C TRP A 85 3.36 10.70 -2.31
N VAL A 86 3.71 11.86 -2.84
CA VAL A 86 5.03 12.18 -3.35
C VAL A 86 5.42 13.59 -2.92
N HIS A 87 6.65 13.77 -2.45
CA HIS A 87 7.21 15.09 -2.21
C HIS A 87 7.69 15.72 -3.51
N GLN A 88 7.36 16.98 -3.71
CA GLN A 88 7.80 17.74 -4.87
C GLN A 88 8.07 19.19 -4.48
N THR A 89 9.12 19.75 -5.05
CA THR A 89 9.26 21.21 -5.13
C THR A 89 8.16 21.78 -6.03
N ARG A 90 7.97 23.09 -5.99
CA ARG A 90 7.01 23.76 -6.90
C ARG A 90 7.37 23.52 -8.36
N GLU A 91 8.66 23.58 -8.71
CA GLU A 91 9.13 23.38 -10.07
C GLU A 91 8.89 21.94 -10.57
N GLU A 92 9.19 20.95 -9.74
CA GLU A 92 8.92 19.54 -10.05
C GLU A 92 7.44 19.28 -10.22
N PHE A 93 6.59 19.84 -9.37
CA PHE A 93 5.14 19.70 -9.47
C PHE A 93 4.61 20.26 -10.80
N GLU A 94 5.01 21.46 -11.20
CA GLU A 94 4.57 22.05 -12.48
C GLU A 94 5.09 21.23 -13.67
N ALA A 95 6.32 20.74 -13.61
CA ALA A 95 6.87 19.84 -14.63
C ALA A 95 6.11 18.52 -14.73
N THR A 96 5.83 17.88 -13.57
CA THR A 96 5.07 16.63 -13.50
C THR A 96 3.65 16.81 -14.02
N LYS A 97 2.98 17.89 -13.64
CA LYS A 97 1.61 18.20 -14.09
C LYS A 97 1.51 18.37 -15.61
N ALA A 98 2.57 18.82 -16.25
CA ALA A 98 2.64 18.98 -17.70
C ALA A 98 2.89 17.66 -18.46
N ASP A 99 3.34 16.61 -17.79
CA ASP A 99 3.69 15.33 -18.42
C ASP A 99 2.99 14.14 -17.71
N PRO A 100 1.88 13.63 -18.28
CA PRO A 100 1.17 12.47 -17.72
C PRO A 100 2.05 11.23 -17.50
N LYS A 101 3.09 11.03 -18.32
CA LYS A 101 3.99 9.88 -18.18
C LYS A 101 4.83 9.97 -16.89
N GLN A 102 5.14 11.17 -16.45
CA GLN A 102 5.83 11.36 -15.18
C GLN A 102 4.90 11.08 -14.00
N ILE A 103 3.63 11.46 -14.10
CA ILE A 103 2.62 11.13 -13.08
C ILE A 103 2.50 9.60 -12.94
N ASP A 104 2.36 8.89 -14.06
CA ASP A 104 2.25 7.42 -14.06
C ASP A 104 3.50 6.76 -13.45
N LYS A 105 4.69 7.28 -13.77
CA LYS A 105 5.93 6.77 -13.20
C LYS A 105 6.02 6.97 -11.69
N LEU A 106 5.67 8.15 -11.19
CA LEU A 106 5.66 8.45 -9.76
C LEU A 106 4.60 7.61 -9.02
N PHE A 107 3.43 7.46 -9.61
CA PHE A 107 2.38 6.63 -9.07
C PHE A 107 2.82 5.17 -8.96
N LYS A 108 3.38 4.61 -10.03
CA LYS A 108 3.87 3.23 -10.06
C LYS A 108 4.97 3.00 -9.02
N HIS A 109 5.89 3.94 -8.87
CA HIS A 109 6.95 3.88 -7.88
C HIS A 109 6.39 3.85 -6.45
N ALA A 110 5.53 4.81 -6.10
CA ALA A 110 4.93 4.88 -4.76
C ALA A 110 4.06 3.65 -4.43
N ALA A 111 3.40 3.09 -5.44
CA ALA A 111 2.62 1.86 -5.26
C ALA A 111 3.51 0.64 -5.00
N TYR A 112 4.62 0.51 -5.72
CA TYR A 112 5.57 -0.59 -5.49
C TYR A 112 6.27 -0.48 -4.14
N GLU A 113 6.66 0.71 -3.71
CA GLU A 113 7.21 0.92 -2.36
C GLU A 113 6.21 0.45 -1.30
N ARG A 114 4.92 0.80 -1.44
CA ARG A 114 3.88 0.36 -0.51
C ARG A 114 3.72 -1.16 -0.47
N ILE A 115 3.68 -1.82 -1.62
CA ILE A 115 3.57 -3.28 -1.68
C ILE A 115 4.81 -3.93 -1.06
N GLN A 116 6.00 -3.43 -1.38
CA GLN A 116 7.23 -3.94 -0.79
C GLN A 116 7.22 -3.84 0.75
N GLU A 117 6.87 -2.67 1.30
CA GLU A 117 6.72 -2.47 2.73
C GLU A 117 5.72 -3.45 3.37
N TRP A 118 4.61 -3.72 2.68
CA TRP A 118 3.59 -4.64 3.18
C TRP A 118 4.07 -6.08 3.19
N LEU A 119 4.71 -6.52 2.11
CA LEU A 119 5.25 -7.87 1.98
C LEU A 119 6.34 -8.12 3.02
N GLU A 120 7.27 -7.18 3.19
CA GLU A 120 8.32 -7.27 4.20
C GLU A 120 7.76 -7.31 5.63
N LEU A 121 6.76 -6.47 5.92
CA LEU A 121 6.09 -6.46 7.23
C LEU A 121 5.39 -7.79 7.53
N ALA A 122 4.75 -8.39 6.53
CA ALA A 122 4.09 -9.68 6.72
C ALA A 122 5.13 -10.81 6.87
N ASP A 123 6.16 -10.84 6.05
CA ASP A 123 7.24 -11.82 6.15
C ASP A 123 7.89 -11.78 7.55
N GLU A 124 8.24 -10.58 8.03
CA GLU A 124 8.81 -10.40 9.37
C GLU A 124 7.86 -10.91 10.48
N ARG A 125 6.58 -10.60 10.38
CA ARG A 125 5.60 -10.97 11.40
C ARG A 125 5.24 -12.44 11.42
N LEU A 126 5.31 -13.09 10.27
CA LEU A 126 4.88 -14.49 10.11
C LEU A 126 6.05 -15.46 10.15
N GLU A 127 7.29 -15.00 10.03
CA GLU A 127 8.47 -15.86 10.12
C GLU A 127 8.47 -16.65 11.45
N GLY A 128 8.56 -17.98 11.33
CA GLY A 128 8.52 -18.90 12.49
C GLY A 128 7.16 -19.04 13.17
N LYS A 129 6.09 -18.54 12.59
CA LYS A 129 4.70 -18.75 13.04
C LYS A 129 4.05 -19.90 12.28
N SER A 130 2.93 -20.39 12.83
CA SER A 130 2.14 -21.46 12.20
C SER A 130 1.10 -20.96 11.19
N HIS A 131 1.00 -19.63 11.00
CA HIS A 131 0.05 -19.07 10.04
C HIS A 131 0.58 -19.20 8.62
N GLU A 132 -0.25 -19.62 7.69
CA GLU A 132 0.02 -19.54 6.26
C GLU A 132 -0.63 -18.29 5.68
N MET A 133 0.06 -17.62 4.77
CA MET A 133 -0.48 -16.44 4.08
C MET A 133 -0.30 -16.55 2.58
N TYR A 134 -1.39 -16.35 1.89
CA TYR A 134 -1.46 -16.34 0.42
C TYR A 134 -1.91 -14.97 -0.06
N ILE A 135 -1.26 -14.47 -1.09
CA ILE A 135 -1.63 -13.21 -1.75
C ILE A 135 -1.81 -13.47 -3.24
N CYS A 136 -2.88 -12.91 -3.79
CA CYS A 136 -3.19 -12.94 -5.20
C CYS A 136 -3.51 -11.51 -5.67
N PRO A 137 -2.83 -10.97 -6.68
CA PRO A 137 -3.23 -9.72 -7.31
C PRO A 137 -4.62 -9.79 -7.94
N GLY A 138 -5.28 -8.63 -8.05
CA GLY A 138 -6.57 -8.48 -8.70
C GLY A 138 -6.46 -7.83 -10.09
N ASN A 139 -7.61 -7.50 -10.66
CA ASN A 139 -7.68 -6.89 -11.98
C ASN A 139 -7.16 -5.43 -12.03
N ASP A 140 -7.10 -4.77 -10.88
CA ASP A 140 -6.56 -3.40 -10.76
C ASP A 140 -5.06 -3.40 -10.42
N ASP A 141 -4.49 -4.58 -10.14
CA ASP A 141 -3.08 -4.71 -9.80
C ASP A 141 -2.23 -4.99 -11.05
N TRP A 142 -0.96 -4.59 -11.01
CA TRP A 142 -0.04 -4.92 -12.08
C TRP A 142 0.56 -6.30 -11.87
N TRP A 143 0.82 -7.00 -12.97
CA TRP A 143 1.37 -8.37 -12.96
C TRP A 143 2.74 -8.47 -12.26
N GLU A 144 3.53 -7.38 -12.21
CA GLU A 144 4.81 -7.35 -11.50
C GLU A 144 4.66 -7.56 -9.98
N VAL A 145 3.46 -7.39 -9.43
CA VAL A 145 3.19 -7.68 -8.01
C VAL A 145 3.35 -9.17 -7.71
N ASP A 146 3.02 -10.06 -8.65
CA ASP A 146 3.26 -11.50 -8.51
C ASP A 146 4.74 -11.82 -8.33
N ASP A 147 5.61 -11.16 -9.10
CA ASP A 147 7.06 -11.33 -8.97
C ASP A 147 7.54 -10.90 -7.59
N MET A 148 7.00 -9.79 -7.06
CA MET A 148 7.34 -9.30 -5.72
C MET A 148 6.91 -10.30 -4.63
N ILE A 149 5.69 -10.84 -4.72
CA ILE A 149 5.19 -11.85 -3.77
C ILE A 149 6.06 -13.12 -3.83
N SER A 150 6.42 -13.55 -5.03
CA SER A 150 7.23 -14.75 -5.24
C SER A 150 8.65 -14.67 -4.65
N CYS A 151 9.14 -13.46 -4.38
CA CYS A 151 10.43 -13.23 -3.72
C CYS A 151 10.36 -13.35 -2.18
N MET A 152 9.16 -13.45 -1.59
CA MET A 152 9.00 -13.52 -0.15
C MET A 152 9.28 -14.93 0.39
N LYS A 153 9.64 -15.02 1.68
CA LYS A 153 9.98 -16.31 2.33
C LYS A 153 8.76 -17.06 2.84
N VAL A 154 7.81 -16.33 3.40
CA VAL A 154 6.68 -16.89 4.14
C VAL A 154 5.37 -16.71 3.39
N ILE A 155 5.22 -15.58 2.70
CA ILE A 155 4.05 -15.29 1.88
C ILE A 155 4.15 -16.07 0.57
N LYS A 156 3.03 -16.60 0.13
CA LYS A 156 2.95 -17.43 -1.09
C LYS A 156 2.01 -16.77 -2.11
N PRO A 157 2.40 -16.74 -3.41
CA PRO A 157 1.44 -16.39 -4.46
C PRO A 157 0.39 -17.50 -4.59
N CYS A 158 -0.81 -17.17 -5.02
CA CYS A 158 -1.87 -18.16 -5.23
C CYS A 158 -2.71 -17.93 -6.49
N ASP A 159 -2.25 -17.08 -7.40
CA ASP A 159 -2.96 -16.87 -8.67
C ASP A 159 -2.96 -18.12 -9.53
N ASN A 160 -4.15 -18.50 -10.04
CA ASN A 160 -4.37 -19.69 -10.85
C ASN A 160 -3.88 -21.01 -10.21
N MET A 161 -3.82 -21.10 -8.90
CA MET A 161 -3.33 -22.28 -8.17
C MET A 161 -4.44 -22.94 -7.35
N VAL A 162 -4.36 -24.27 -7.22
CA VAL A 162 -5.10 -25.02 -6.19
C VAL A 162 -4.12 -25.29 -5.05
N VAL A 163 -4.52 -24.93 -3.85
CA VAL A 163 -3.74 -25.12 -2.64
C VAL A 163 -4.47 -26.08 -1.73
N ASP A 164 -3.81 -27.20 -1.40
CA ASP A 164 -4.29 -28.15 -0.38
C ASP A 164 -3.88 -27.64 1.01
N LEU A 165 -4.85 -27.48 1.92
CA LEU A 165 -4.67 -26.92 3.26
C LEU A 165 -4.72 -28.00 4.35
#